data_ddc6492ae86fceb81b892d6c2e3beb8f
#
_entry.id   ddc6492ae86fceb81b892d6c2e3beb8f
#
_cell.length_a   1.000
_cell.length_b   1.000
_cell.length_c   1.000
_cell.angle_alpha   90.00
_cell.angle_beta   90.00
_cell.angle_gamma   90.00
#
_symmetry.space_group_name_H-M   'P 1'
#
loop_
_entity.id
_entity.type
_entity.pdbx_description
1 polymer ?
#
loop_
_entity_poly.entity_id
_entity_poly.type
_entity_poly.pdbx_seq_one_letter_code
_entity_poly.pdbx_strand_id
1 'polypeptide(L)'
;MLRETLQKEALRLLNNKIPVPALRLQAQEVADVLQDMILKGEVVAVKDNIYLPRVFAQEDETARRIAMRLVEPSEPERIERVLERVKREMGVVLSSKQEAAVYAAYRHNLSIITGSPGTGKTTVLKTILEVYRRLYPDGQIVLMAPTGRASRRMAESTGFDMARTLHSGLGLGSEEDDVNRTKQQEPLSADLIIVDEFSMVDMWLADKFFSRIKDGARIVLVGDPDQLPSVGAGNVFRELIDCELVPVTVLDQIFRQSKDSLIAYNAKFINEGNTKLYYGPDFMFMASDNQADAAERIISRYCREIEESGIDRVQILSPFRSEGAASAEQLNEAIREVVNPFRSAEDEIKIGVKVFRVNDRIMQTKNTAKVSNGDLGFIRYIKDGENGKRVGLDFGVGRELEYSVEDMVNLDLAYATTIHKSMGSEYETVIMPLLKAHSIMLYRNLLYTGITRAKKRVVLIGQKQVLFMAIHRNEISKRNTLLGARIDMYFKAYARRAGIPLPNEAKKELKHAG
;
A
#
# COMPACT_ATOMS: atom_id res chain seq x y z
N MET A 1 21.85 0.33 -1.12
CA MET A 1 22.23 -0.06 0.28
C MET A 1 23.47 0.73 0.67
N LEU A 2 23.63 1.12 1.93
CA LEU A 2 24.89 1.75 2.39
C LEU A 2 26.06 0.77 2.25
N ARG A 3 27.22 1.28 1.81
CA ARG A 3 28.43 0.48 1.57
C ARG A 3 28.83 -0.34 2.82
N GLU A 4 28.90 0.31 3.96
CA GLU A 4 29.27 -0.35 5.23
C GLU A 4 28.29 -1.47 5.60
N THR A 5 26.97 -1.21 5.47
CA THR A 5 25.93 -2.22 5.73
C THR A 5 26.05 -3.41 4.77
N LEU A 6 26.29 -3.14 3.48
CA LEU A 6 26.47 -4.17 2.47
C LEU A 6 27.69 -5.05 2.80
N GLN A 7 28.84 -4.44 3.10
CA GLN A 7 30.06 -5.17 3.43
C GLN A 7 29.89 -6.05 4.68
N LYS A 8 29.26 -5.50 5.73
CA LYS A 8 28.97 -6.21 6.98
C LYS A 8 28.06 -7.41 6.76
N GLU A 9 26.97 -7.23 6.02
CA GLU A 9 26.02 -8.33 5.74
C GLU A 9 26.63 -9.37 4.79
N ALA A 10 27.37 -8.96 3.76
CA ALA A 10 28.07 -9.87 2.87
C ALA A 10 29.07 -10.73 3.65
N LEU A 11 29.89 -10.11 4.50
CA LEU A 11 30.84 -10.82 5.35
C LEU A 11 30.15 -11.84 6.27
N ARG A 12 29.04 -11.45 6.89
CA ARG A 12 28.23 -12.34 7.76
C ARG A 12 27.66 -13.51 6.97
N LEU A 13 27.03 -13.28 5.83
CA LEU A 13 26.36 -14.31 5.02
C LEU A 13 27.38 -15.29 4.41
N LEU A 14 28.51 -14.80 3.92
CA LEU A 14 29.57 -15.63 3.34
C LEU A 14 30.23 -16.50 4.42
N ASN A 15 30.57 -15.91 5.56
CA ASN A 15 31.21 -16.64 6.67
C ASN A 15 30.28 -17.64 7.37
N ASN A 16 28.96 -17.44 7.33
CA ASN A 16 27.99 -18.43 7.85
C ASN A 16 28.02 -19.76 7.06
N LYS A 17 28.48 -19.73 5.81
CA LYS A 17 28.62 -20.94 4.96
C LYS A 17 29.98 -21.62 5.12
N ILE A 18 30.93 -21.01 5.83
CA ILE A 18 32.29 -21.51 6.01
C ILE A 18 32.42 -22.12 7.42
N PRO A 19 32.42 -23.46 7.57
CA PRO A 19 32.45 -24.11 8.87
C PRO A 19 33.81 -23.98 9.57
N VAL A 20 34.90 -23.83 8.80
CA VAL A 20 36.26 -23.76 9.33
C VAL A 20 36.66 -22.31 9.63
N PRO A 21 36.89 -21.93 10.90
CA PRO A 21 37.20 -20.54 11.27
C PRO A 21 38.42 -19.95 10.55
N ALA A 22 39.45 -20.74 10.29
CA ALA A 22 40.66 -20.31 9.61
C ALA A 22 40.47 -19.94 8.12
N LEU A 23 39.38 -20.40 7.50
CA LEU A 23 39.03 -20.11 6.11
C LEU A 23 38.03 -18.94 5.97
N ARG A 24 37.61 -18.31 7.09
CA ARG A 24 36.65 -17.21 7.07
C ARG A 24 37.26 -15.96 6.44
N LEU A 25 36.47 -15.35 5.57
CA LEU A 25 36.80 -14.09 4.90
C LEU A 25 37.00 -12.95 5.91
N GLN A 26 37.92 -12.07 5.60
CA GLN A 26 38.16 -10.83 6.34
C GLN A 26 37.41 -9.67 5.71
N ALA A 27 37.17 -8.62 6.50
CA ALA A 27 36.46 -7.43 6.02
C ALA A 27 37.13 -6.75 4.82
N GLN A 28 38.48 -6.77 4.76
CA GLN A 28 39.25 -6.19 3.66
C GLN A 28 39.02 -6.94 2.35
N GLU A 29 38.95 -8.27 2.37
CA GLU A 29 38.70 -9.07 1.17
C GLU A 29 37.35 -8.78 0.56
N VAL A 30 36.30 -8.61 1.40
CA VAL A 30 34.97 -8.19 0.95
C VAL A 30 34.99 -6.78 0.38
N ALA A 31 35.77 -5.88 0.97
CA ALA A 31 35.93 -4.50 0.48
C ALA A 31 36.62 -4.45 -0.89
N ASP A 32 37.66 -5.26 -1.07
CA ASP A 32 38.42 -5.33 -2.33
C ASP A 32 37.59 -5.91 -3.47
N VAL A 33 36.83 -6.97 -3.19
CA VAL A 33 35.85 -7.55 -4.16
C VAL A 33 34.79 -6.53 -4.53
N LEU A 34 34.22 -5.80 -3.55
CA LEU A 34 33.25 -4.75 -3.84
C LEU A 34 33.83 -3.66 -4.72
N GLN A 35 35.10 -3.26 -4.48
CA GLN A 35 35.78 -2.27 -5.31
C GLN A 35 36.00 -2.76 -6.75
N ASP A 36 36.34 -4.04 -6.92
CA ASP A 36 36.48 -4.66 -8.24
C ASP A 36 35.12 -4.72 -8.99
N MET A 37 34.04 -5.08 -8.30
CA MET A 37 32.66 -5.04 -8.85
C MET A 37 32.27 -3.63 -9.30
N ILE A 38 32.66 -2.59 -8.56
CA ILE A 38 32.40 -1.19 -8.94
C ILE A 38 33.16 -0.85 -10.22
N LEU A 39 34.46 -1.22 -10.30
CA LEU A 39 35.29 -0.98 -11.47
C LEU A 39 34.78 -1.70 -12.72
N LYS A 40 34.26 -2.89 -12.57
CA LYS A 40 33.64 -3.69 -13.66
C LYS A 40 32.23 -3.23 -14.03
N GLY A 41 31.61 -2.31 -13.28
CA GLY A 41 30.23 -1.85 -13.50
C GLY A 41 29.16 -2.85 -13.11
N GLU A 42 29.52 -3.90 -12.36
CA GLU A 42 28.58 -4.89 -11.84
C GLU A 42 27.66 -4.29 -10.75
N VAL A 43 28.16 -3.25 -10.06
CA VAL A 43 27.41 -2.40 -9.15
C VAL A 43 27.76 -0.93 -9.38
N VAL A 44 26.83 -0.03 -9.03
CA VAL A 44 27.02 1.42 -9.15
C VAL A 44 27.18 2.01 -7.75
N ALA A 45 28.27 2.77 -7.55
CA ALA A 45 28.50 3.50 -6.29
C ALA A 45 28.17 4.98 -6.45
N VAL A 46 27.33 5.52 -5.57
CA VAL A 46 27.03 6.97 -5.50
C VAL A 46 27.17 7.41 -4.04
N LYS A 47 28.22 8.17 -3.75
CA LYS A 47 28.63 8.47 -2.38
C LYS A 47 28.79 7.14 -1.60
N ASP A 48 28.10 7.00 -0.49
CA ASP A 48 28.12 5.78 0.34
C ASP A 48 27.08 4.74 -0.06
N ASN A 49 26.29 4.98 -1.11
CA ASN A 49 25.26 4.05 -1.55
C ASN A 49 25.75 3.16 -2.69
N ILE A 50 25.47 1.87 -2.56
CA ILE A 50 25.75 0.86 -3.59
C ILE A 50 24.41 0.38 -4.16
N TYR A 51 24.33 0.36 -5.49
CA TYR A 51 23.15 -0.02 -6.26
C TYR A 51 23.45 -1.17 -7.20
N LEU A 52 22.43 -1.99 -7.47
CA LEU A 52 22.39 -2.76 -8.71
C LEU A 52 22.19 -1.78 -9.88
N PRO A 53 22.87 -1.96 -11.04
CA PRO A 53 22.79 -1.01 -12.17
C PRO A 53 21.37 -0.72 -12.63
N ARG A 54 20.52 -1.76 -12.71
CA ARG A 54 19.11 -1.62 -13.09
C ARG A 54 18.33 -0.72 -12.11
N VAL A 55 18.51 -0.91 -10.80
CA VAL A 55 17.82 -0.11 -9.78
C VAL A 55 18.30 1.34 -9.79
N PHE A 56 19.59 1.55 -10.01
CA PHE A 56 20.16 2.89 -10.19
C PHE A 56 19.52 3.61 -11.38
N ALA A 57 19.46 2.96 -12.54
CA ALA A 57 18.88 3.53 -13.76
C ALA A 57 17.39 3.87 -13.58
N GLN A 58 16.64 3.01 -12.91
CA GLN A 58 15.21 3.25 -12.59
C GLN A 58 15.04 4.48 -11.69
N GLU A 59 15.82 4.59 -10.61
CA GLU A 59 15.73 5.73 -9.69
C GLU A 59 16.15 7.03 -10.37
N ASP A 60 17.22 7.00 -11.16
CA ASP A 60 17.76 8.16 -11.85
C ASP A 60 16.80 8.69 -12.93
N GLU A 61 16.27 7.80 -13.78
CA GLU A 61 15.35 8.17 -14.84
C GLU A 61 13.98 8.63 -14.28
N THR A 62 13.49 7.99 -13.21
CA THR A 62 12.28 8.44 -12.52
C THR A 62 12.47 9.85 -11.95
N ALA A 63 13.61 10.12 -11.30
CA ALA A 63 13.92 11.45 -10.77
C ALA A 63 13.96 12.51 -11.88
N ARG A 64 14.57 12.18 -13.01
CA ARG A 64 14.66 13.06 -14.18
C ARG A 64 13.28 13.42 -14.72
N ARG A 65 12.40 12.43 -14.92
CA ARG A 65 11.04 12.61 -15.43
C ARG A 65 10.17 13.44 -14.47
N ILE A 66 10.28 13.19 -13.16
CA ILE A 66 9.56 13.96 -12.16
C ILE A 66 10.05 15.42 -12.19
N ALA A 67 11.35 15.66 -12.19
CA ALA A 67 11.90 17.01 -12.24
C ALA A 67 11.49 17.78 -13.49
N MET A 68 11.42 17.13 -14.66
CA MET A 68 10.91 17.75 -15.89
C MET A 68 9.47 18.22 -15.71
N ARG A 69 8.59 17.41 -15.12
CA ARG A 69 7.20 17.77 -14.87
C ARG A 69 7.02 18.93 -13.90
N LEU A 70 7.92 19.07 -12.94
CA LEU A 70 7.89 20.17 -11.98
C LEU A 70 8.27 21.52 -12.62
N VAL A 71 9.03 21.52 -13.72
CA VAL A 71 9.40 22.72 -14.47
C VAL A 71 8.53 22.96 -15.71
N GLU A 72 7.71 22.00 -16.11
CA GLU A 72 6.73 22.19 -17.18
C GLU A 72 5.78 23.34 -16.86
N PRO A 73 5.55 24.28 -17.78
CA PRO A 73 4.55 25.31 -17.58
C PRO A 73 3.18 24.70 -17.26
N SER A 74 2.58 25.15 -16.20
CA SER A 74 1.20 24.81 -15.84
C SER A 74 0.39 26.08 -15.84
N GLU A 75 -0.56 26.19 -16.74
CA GLU A 75 -1.55 27.28 -16.68
C GLU A 75 -2.55 26.94 -15.58
N PRO A 76 -2.60 27.75 -14.50
CA PRO A 76 -3.55 27.50 -13.42
C PRO A 76 -4.97 27.75 -13.90
N GLU A 77 -5.79 26.72 -13.84
CA GLU A 77 -7.20 26.82 -14.17
C GLU A 77 -7.99 27.61 -13.13
N ARG A 78 -8.86 28.49 -13.58
CA ARG A 78 -9.79 29.21 -12.71
C ARG A 78 -11.02 28.35 -12.43
N ILE A 79 -10.93 27.54 -11.40
CA ILE A 79 -11.96 26.55 -11.06
C ILE A 79 -12.99 27.03 -10.04
N GLU A 80 -12.84 28.24 -9.48
CA GLU A 80 -13.61 28.73 -8.33
C GLU A 80 -15.13 28.60 -8.55
N ARG A 81 -15.65 29.07 -9.69
CA ARG A 81 -17.09 29.01 -10.01
C ARG A 81 -17.58 27.58 -10.20
N VAL A 82 -16.77 26.75 -10.85
CA VAL A 82 -17.10 25.34 -11.11
C VAL A 82 -17.06 24.55 -9.80
N LEU A 83 -16.05 24.77 -8.97
CA LEU A 83 -15.93 24.14 -7.66
C LEU A 83 -17.11 24.46 -6.74
N GLU A 84 -17.52 25.73 -6.64
CA GLU A 84 -18.68 26.13 -5.83
C GLU A 84 -19.99 25.53 -6.34
N ARG A 85 -20.13 25.38 -7.65
CA ARG A 85 -21.27 24.67 -8.23
C ARG A 85 -21.25 23.18 -7.90
N VAL A 86 -20.10 22.51 -8.06
CA VAL A 86 -19.90 21.09 -7.73
C VAL A 86 -20.19 20.83 -6.26
N LYS A 87 -19.68 21.66 -5.34
CA LYS A 87 -19.94 21.53 -3.89
C LYS A 87 -21.43 21.56 -3.58
N ARG A 88 -22.17 22.48 -4.19
CA ARG A 88 -23.64 22.59 -4.00
C ARG A 88 -24.37 21.38 -4.56
N GLU A 89 -24.03 20.92 -5.77
CA GLU A 89 -24.68 19.78 -6.42
C GLU A 89 -24.40 18.45 -5.70
N MET A 90 -23.19 18.29 -5.19
CA MET A 90 -22.80 17.11 -4.38
C MET A 90 -23.29 17.18 -2.93
N GLY A 91 -23.75 18.33 -2.46
CA GLY A 91 -24.13 18.54 -1.06
C GLY A 91 -22.95 18.39 -0.09
N VAL A 92 -21.72 18.73 -0.52
CA VAL A 92 -20.51 18.55 0.30
C VAL A 92 -19.96 19.89 0.79
N VAL A 93 -19.47 19.88 2.03
CA VAL A 93 -18.70 21.00 2.61
C VAL A 93 -17.26 20.52 2.74
N LEU A 94 -16.37 21.16 2.01
CA LEU A 94 -14.95 20.87 2.06
C LEU A 94 -14.27 21.73 3.14
N SER A 95 -13.30 21.17 3.85
CA SER A 95 -12.41 21.98 4.69
C SER A 95 -11.44 22.80 3.82
N SER A 96 -10.80 23.81 4.41
CA SER A 96 -9.79 24.62 3.71
C SER A 96 -8.67 23.80 3.09
N LYS A 97 -8.22 22.72 3.76
CA LYS A 97 -7.20 21.82 3.24
C LYS A 97 -7.72 20.92 2.11
N GLN A 98 -8.97 20.47 2.20
CA GLN A 98 -9.59 19.71 1.12
C GLN A 98 -9.78 20.59 -0.13
N GLU A 99 -10.20 21.84 0.02
CA GLU A 99 -10.26 22.80 -1.09
C GLU A 99 -8.88 23.09 -1.68
N ALA A 100 -7.86 23.29 -0.82
CA ALA A 100 -6.49 23.48 -1.27
C ALA A 100 -5.98 22.29 -2.10
N ALA A 101 -6.34 21.04 -1.72
CA ALA A 101 -6.00 19.86 -2.49
C ALA A 101 -6.68 19.83 -3.86
N VAL A 102 -7.95 20.26 -3.95
CA VAL A 102 -8.64 20.41 -5.24
C VAL A 102 -7.94 21.47 -6.09
N TYR A 103 -7.63 22.64 -5.54
CA TYR A 103 -6.90 23.69 -6.28
C TYR A 103 -5.53 23.21 -6.75
N ALA A 104 -4.77 22.48 -5.91
CA ALA A 104 -3.45 21.97 -6.28
C ALA A 104 -3.49 21.06 -7.51
N ALA A 105 -4.52 20.21 -7.63
CA ALA A 105 -4.71 19.32 -8.77
C ALA A 105 -4.90 20.06 -10.11
N TYR A 106 -5.33 21.33 -10.08
CA TYR A 106 -5.54 22.14 -11.29
C TYR A 106 -4.46 23.19 -11.51
N ARG A 107 -3.65 23.49 -10.50
CA ARG A 107 -2.56 24.46 -10.59
C ARG A 107 -1.21 23.83 -10.94
N HIS A 108 -1.08 22.53 -10.80
CA HIS A 108 0.20 21.83 -10.98
C HIS A 108 0.03 20.58 -11.84
N ASN A 109 1.07 20.26 -12.60
CA ASN A 109 1.11 19.03 -13.41
C ASN A 109 1.30 17.77 -12.57
N LEU A 110 1.85 17.91 -11.37
CA LEU A 110 2.01 16.85 -10.37
C LEU A 110 1.64 17.41 -8.99
N SER A 111 0.75 16.75 -8.29
CA SER A 111 0.37 17.08 -6.91
C SER A 111 0.17 15.84 -6.06
N ILE A 112 0.35 16.00 -4.75
CA ILE A 112 0.19 14.91 -3.77
C ILE A 112 -0.89 15.29 -2.76
N ILE A 113 -1.78 14.34 -2.50
CA ILE A 113 -2.77 14.40 -1.42
C ILE A 113 -2.45 13.30 -0.43
N THR A 114 -2.13 13.68 0.79
CA THR A 114 -1.82 12.74 1.86
C THR A 114 -2.69 12.99 3.09
N GLY A 115 -2.81 12.00 3.94
CA GLY A 115 -3.54 12.07 5.20
C GLY A 115 -3.93 10.70 5.70
N SER A 116 -4.19 10.62 7.00
CA SER A 116 -4.66 9.40 7.66
C SER A 116 -6.00 8.91 7.09
N PRO A 117 -6.36 7.65 7.30
CA PRO A 117 -7.69 7.16 6.95
C PRO A 117 -8.80 7.98 7.64
N GLY A 118 -9.86 8.29 6.88
CA GLY A 118 -10.98 9.09 7.40
C GLY A 118 -10.83 10.60 7.29
N THR A 119 -9.77 11.12 6.70
CA THR A 119 -9.58 12.55 6.44
C THR A 119 -10.30 13.07 5.18
N GLY A 120 -11.06 12.21 4.51
CA GLY A 120 -11.87 12.59 3.36
C GLY A 120 -11.12 12.64 2.04
N LYS A 121 -10.01 11.89 1.88
CA LYS A 121 -9.29 11.74 0.61
C LYS A 121 -10.24 11.40 -0.55
N THR A 122 -11.13 10.44 -0.35
CA THR A 122 -12.12 10.01 -1.36
C THR A 122 -13.08 11.13 -1.76
N THR A 123 -13.53 11.96 -0.80
CA THR A 123 -14.38 13.13 -1.09
C THR A 123 -13.64 14.14 -1.95
N VAL A 124 -12.37 14.40 -1.65
CA VAL A 124 -11.52 15.29 -2.47
C VAL A 124 -11.35 14.73 -3.88
N LEU A 125 -11.05 13.43 -4.02
CA LEU A 125 -10.92 12.78 -5.33
C LEU A 125 -12.21 12.89 -6.14
N LYS A 126 -13.36 12.60 -5.53
CA LYS A 126 -14.66 12.72 -6.19
C LYS A 126 -14.91 14.17 -6.65
N THR A 127 -14.56 15.15 -5.81
CA THR A 127 -14.69 16.57 -6.16
C THR A 127 -13.78 16.94 -7.34
N ILE A 128 -12.52 16.49 -7.35
CA ILE A 128 -11.59 16.71 -8.47
C ILE A 128 -12.19 16.13 -9.76
N LEU A 129 -12.67 14.90 -9.74
CA LEU A 129 -13.27 14.25 -10.90
C LEU A 129 -14.50 15.00 -11.43
N GLU A 130 -15.39 15.46 -10.54
CA GLU A 130 -16.59 16.17 -10.92
C GLU A 130 -16.28 17.57 -11.48
N VAL A 131 -15.29 18.27 -10.94
CA VAL A 131 -14.79 19.53 -11.50
C VAL A 131 -14.18 19.29 -12.88
N TYR A 132 -13.37 18.24 -13.03
CA TYR A 132 -12.69 17.92 -14.29
C TYR A 132 -13.69 17.66 -15.43
N ARG A 133 -14.69 16.81 -15.19
CA ARG A 133 -15.73 16.48 -16.19
C ARG A 133 -16.48 17.72 -16.71
N ARG A 134 -16.64 18.75 -15.86
CA ARG A 134 -17.32 19.99 -16.25
C ARG A 134 -16.43 20.94 -17.02
N LEU A 135 -15.14 20.95 -16.71
CA LEU A 135 -14.17 21.78 -17.44
C LEU A 135 -13.78 21.15 -18.77
N TYR A 136 -13.64 19.82 -18.80
CA TYR A 136 -13.14 19.07 -19.94
C TYR A 136 -14.05 17.86 -20.23
N PRO A 137 -15.21 18.08 -20.90
CA PRO A 137 -16.17 17.00 -21.18
C PRO A 137 -15.57 15.84 -22.01
N ASP A 138 -14.64 16.15 -22.91
CA ASP A 138 -13.94 15.18 -23.77
C ASP A 138 -12.58 14.72 -23.22
N GLY A 139 -12.18 15.26 -22.06
CA GLY A 139 -10.89 14.97 -21.44
C GLY A 139 -10.80 13.53 -20.92
N GLN A 140 -9.69 12.89 -21.21
CA GLN A 140 -9.46 11.49 -20.83
C GLN A 140 -8.97 11.38 -19.39
N ILE A 141 -9.71 10.64 -18.57
CA ILE A 141 -9.39 10.38 -17.15
C ILE A 141 -8.96 8.93 -16.99
N VAL A 142 -7.87 8.71 -16.25
CA VAL A 142 -7.44 7.38 -15.84
C VAL A 142 -7.30 7.33 -14.32
N LEU A 143 -8.01 6.37 -13.71
CA LEU A 143 -7.91 6.07 -12.29
C LEU A 143 -7.15 4.76 -12.09
N MET A 144 -6.16 4.77 -11.21
CA MET A 144 -5.34 3.59 -10.93
C MET A 144 -5.08 3.42 -9.43
N ALA A 145 -4.82 2.17 -9.04
CA ALA A 145 -4.31 1.84 -7.71
C ALA A 145 -3.36 0.63 -7.80
N PRO A 146 -2.47 0.41 -6.82
CA PRO A 146 -1.53 -0.71 -6.86
C PRO A 146 -2.19 -2.09 -6.82
N THR A 147 -3.35 -2.23 -6.18
CA THR A 147 -4.05 -3.50 -6.01
C THR A 147 -5.46 -3.48 -6.60
N GLY A 148 -5.96 -4.66 -6.99
CA GLY A 148 -7.32 -4.79 -7.54
C GLY A 148 -8.42 -4.38 -6.54
N ARG A 149 -8.20 -4.59 -5.24
CA ARG A 149 -9.14 -4.14 -4.20
C ARG A 149 -9.17 -2.61 -4.10
N ALA A 150 -8.00 -1.98 -4.07
CA ALA A 150 -7.93 -0.53 -4.02
C ALA A 150 -8.55 0.12 -5.27
N SER A 151 -8.31 -0.45 -6.47
CA SER A 151 -8.90 0.07 -7.71
C SER A 151 -10.43 -0.07 -7.72
N ARG A 152 -10.99 -1.20 -7.30
CA ARG A 152 -12.45 -1.36 -7.19
C ARG A 152 -13.05 -0.40 -6.17
N ARG A 153 -12.45 -0.32 -4.98
CA ARG A 153 -12.91 0.63 -3.96
C ARG A 153 -12.87 2.08 -4.46
N MET A 154 -11.85 2.43 -5.24
CA MET A 154 -11.76 3.73 -5.90
C MET A 154 -12.91 3.93 -6.89
N ALA A 155 -13.22 2.92 -7.74
CA ALA A 155 -14.36 2.96 -8.64
C ALA A 155 -15.68 3.15 -7.90
N GLU A 156 -15.98 2.28 -6.92
CA GLU A 156 -17.21 2.33 -6.11
C GLU A 156 -17.37 3.68 -5.38
N SER A 157 -16.29 4.17 -4.78
CA SER A 157 -16.32 5.37 -3.96
C SER A 157 -16.38 6.67 -4.77
N THR A 158 -15.82 6.68 -5.98
CA THR A 158 -15.85 7.85 -6.86
C THR A 158 -17.05 7.83 -7.83
N GLY A 159 -17.67 6.67 -8.04
CA GLY A 159 -18.68 6.47 -9.07
C GLY A 159 -18.10 6.49 -10.50
N PHE A 160 -16.81 6.16 -10.63
CA PHE A 160 -16.10 6.09 -11.90
C PHE A 160 -15.74 4.64 -12.23
N ASP A 161 -16.47 4.03 -13.16
CA ASP A 161 -16.47 2.58 -13.40
C ASP A 161 -15.15 2.00 -13.94
N MET A 162 -14.19 2.84 -14.34
CA MET A 162 -12.98 2.45 -15.09
C MET A 162 -11.68 2.52 -14.28
N ALA A 163 -11.73 2.40 -12.95
CA ALA A 163 -10.51 2.31 -12.16
C ALA A 163 -9.81 0.94 -12.36
N ARG A 164 -8.49 0.95 -12.60
CA ARG A 164 -7.67 -0.23 -12.91
C ARG A 164 -6.51 -0.38 -11.93
N THR A 165 -5.90 -1.57 -11.88
CA THR A 165 -4.60 -1.69 -11.22
C THR A 165 -3.53 -0.98 -12.04
N LEU A 166 -2.48 -0.48 -11.38
CA LEU A 166 -1.32 0.11 -12.08
C LEU A 166 -0.76 -0.87 -13.13
N HIS A 167 -0.59 -2.15 -12.79
CA HIS A 167 -0.12 -3.16 -13.74
C HIS A 167 -1.03 -3.26 -14.97
N SER A 168 -2.34 -3.37 -14.77
CA SER A 168 -3.31 -3.45 -15.88
C SER A 168 -3.39 -2.15 -16.68
N GLY A 169 -3.42 -0.99 -15.99
CA GLY A 169 -3.50 0.33 -16.62
C GLY A 169 -2.26 0.65 -17.47
N LEU A 170 -1.11 0.15 -17.05
CA LEU A 170 0.16 0.29 -17.77
C LEU A 170 0.42 -0.86 -18.75
N GLY A 171 -0.46 -1.85 -18.85
CA GLY A 171 -0.27 -3.01 -19.72
C GLY A 171 0.98 -3.84 -19.38
N LEU A 172 1.31 -3.92 -18.09
CA LEU A 172 2.48 -4.64 -17.61
C LEU A 172 2.16 -6.13 -17.45
N GLY A 173 3.07 -7.01 -17.90
CA GLY A 173 3.10 -8.43 -17.57
C GLY A 173 3.73 -8.66 -16.18
N SER A 174 4.21 -9.89 -15.93
CA SER A 174 5.08 -10.16 -14.78
C SER A 174 6.44 -9.46 -14.94
N GLU A 175 7.19 -9.24 -13.86
CA GLU A 175 8.55 -8.66 -13.93
C GLU A 175 9.48 -9.45 -14.88
N GLU A 176 9.29 -10.78 -14.96
CA GLU A 176 10.07 -11.66 -15.83
C GLU A 176 9.73 -11.48 -17.31
N ASP A 177 8.46 -11.20 -17.63
CA ASP A 177 8.00 -10.94 -19.01
C ASP A 177 8.52 -9.60 -19.55
N ASP A 178 8.77 -8.62 -18.68
CA ASP A 178 9.17 -7.27 -19.06
C ASP A 178 10.63 -7.19 -19.54
N VAL A 179 11.49 -8.11 -19.10
CA VAL A 179 12.89 -8.20 -19.54
C VAL A 179 12.98 -8.52 -21.04
N ASN A 180 11.99 -9.24 -21.59
CA ASN A 180 11.98 -9.68 -22.99
C ASN A 180 11.16 -8.77 -23.92
N ARG A 181 10.42 -7.77 -23.41
CA ARG A 181 9.61 -6.85 -24.21
C ARG A 181 10.34 -5.53 -24.46
N THR A 182 11.18 -5.49 -25.49
CA THR A 182 11.84 -4.29 -26.03
C THR A 182 10.93 -3.34 -26.82
N LYS A 183 9.64 -3.60 -26.91
CA LYS A 183 8.70 -2.69 -27.60
C LYS A 183 8.47 -1.45 -26.72
N GLN A 184 8.84 -0.28 -27.24
CA GLN A 184 8.39 1.01 -26.70
C GLN A 184 6.87 0.97 -26.61
N GLN A 185 6.37 0.96 -25.37
CA GLN A 185 4.94 1.01 -25.14
C GLN A 185 4.48 2.47 -25.28
N GLU A 186 3.38 2.71 -25.96
CA GLU A 186 2.83 4.05 -26.16
C GLU A 186 2.48 4.75 -24.84
N PRO A 187 2.61 6.08 -24.76
CA PRO A 187 2.15 6.85 -23.60
C PRO A 187 0.66 6.62 -23.32
N LEU A 188 0.25 6.78 -22.07
CA LEU A 188 -1.16 6.78 -21.70
C LEU A 188 -1.85 7.97 -22.36
N SER A 189 -3.00 7.73 -23.01
CA SER A 189 -3.81 8.78 -23.64
C SER A 189 -4.58 9.65 -22.63
N ALA A 190 -4.22 9.65 -21.36
CA ALA A 190 -4.91 10.34 -20.29
C ALA A 190 -4.45 11.79 -20.12
N ASP A 191 -5.39 12.70 -19.85
CA ASP A 191 -5.15 14.10 -19.55
C ASP A 191 -5.13 14.35 -18.05
N LEU A 192 -5.91 13.58 -17.28
CA LEU A 192 -5.88 13.50 -15.83
C LEU A 192 -5.64 12.07 -15.36
N ILE A 193 -4.62 11.89 -14.56
CA ILE A 193 -4.25 10.60 -13.98
C ILE A 193 -4.31 10.72 -12.47
N ILE A 194 -5.11 9.89 -11.82
CA ILE A 194 -5.18 9.80 -10.36
C ILE A 194 -4.73 8.42 -9.93
N VAL A 195 -3.77 8.36 -9.01
CA VAL A 195 -3.29 7.10 -8.43
C VAL A 195 -3.52 7.12 -6.93
N ASP A 196 -4.40 6.23 -6.46
CA ASP A 196 -4.64 6.06 -5.01
C ASP A 196 -3.72 4.97 -4.43
N GLU A 197 -3.56 4.97 -3.10
CA GLU A 197 -2.66 4.08 -2.34
C GLU A 197 -1.21 4.09 -2.88
N PHE A 198 -0.71 5.26 -3.31
CA PHE A 198 0.61 5.38 -3.93
C PHE A 198 1.77 5.02 -2.98
N SER A 199 1.55 4.99 -1.68
CA SER A 199 2.52 4.49 -0.68
C SER A 199 2.97 3.05 -0.91
N MET A 200 2.16 2.25 -1.64
CA MET A 200 2.49 0.87 -2.01
C MET A 200 3.33 0.74 -3.29
N VAL A 201 3.60 1.84 -4.00
CA VAL A 201 4.34 1.84 -5.27
C VAL A 201 5.83 1.79 -5.00
N ASP A 202 6.50 0.76 -5.51
CA ASP A 202 7.96 0.61 -5.46
C ASP A 202 8.67 1.34 -6.60
N MET A 203 9.99 1.29 -6.60
CA MET A 203 10.82 1.99 -7.61
C MET A 203 10.61 1.48 -9.03
N TRP A 204 10.44 0.16 -9.19
CA TRP A 204 10.20 -0.43 -10.50
C TRP A 204 8.85 0.03 -11.09
N LEU A 205 7.79 -0.05 -10.29
CA LEU A 205 6.44 0.35 -10.72
C LEU A 205 6.35 1.86 -10.93
N ALA A 206 7.06 2.65 -10.13
CA ALA A 206 7.17 4.10 -10.32
C ALA A 206 7.88 4.45 -11.62
N ASP A 207 8.99 3.78 -11.95
CA ASP A 207 9.70 3.98 -13.23
C ASP A 207 8.76 3.68 -14.42
N LYS A 208 8.05 2.54 -14.39
CA LYS A 208 7.07 2.18 -15.41
C LYS A 208 5.93 3.19 -15.51
N PHE A 209 5.43 3.67 -14.38
CA PHE A 209 4.37 4.68 -14.34
C PHE A 209 4.83 6.00 -14.96
N PHE A 210 5.89 6.61 -14.46
CA PHE A 210 6.36 7.90 -14.96
C PHE A 210 6.88 7.85 -16.40
N SER A 211 7.32 6.68 -16.89
CA SER A 211 7.72 6.50 -18.29
C SER A 211 6.57 6.53 -19.28
N ARG A 212 5.33 6.31 -18.81
CA ARG A 212 4.13 6.19 -19.67
C ARG A 212 3.25 7.43 -19.68
N ILE A 213 3.59 8.45 -18.93
CA ILE A 213 2.80 9.66 -18.82
C ILE A 213 3.15 10.60 -19.98
N LYS A 214 2.14 11.02 -20.75
CA LYS A 214 2.31 12.01 -21.82
C LYS A 214 2.58 13.41 -21.26
N ASP A 215 3.20 14.27 -22.06
CA ASP A 215 3.40 15.66 -21.71
C ASP A 215 2.06 16.39 -21.53
N GLY A 216 2.01 17.34 -20.60
CA GLY A 216 0.82 18.10 -20.28
C GLY A 216 -0.25 17.36 -19.46
N ALA A 217 -0.11 16.05 -19.20
CA ALA A 217 -1.03 15.32 -18.35
C ALA A 217 -0.91 15.74 -16.89
N ARG A 218 -2.04 15.95 -16.21
CA ARG A 218 -2.11 16.26 -14.77
C ARG A 218 -2.08 14.97 -13.96
N ILE A 219 -1.29 14.94 -12.90
CA ILE A 219 -1.09 13.76 -12.04
C ILE A 219 -1.46 14.12 -10.61
N VAL A 220 -2.33 13.32 -10.01
CA VAL A 220 -2.67 13.40 -8.59
C VAL A 220 -2.31 12.08 -7.92
N LEU A 221 -1.32 12.10 -7.04
CA LEU A 221 -0.90 10.95 -6.26
C LEU A 221 -1.54 11.01 -4.87
N VAL A 222 -2.20 9.95 -4.46
CA VAL A 222 -2.89 9.88 -3.17
C VAL A 222 -2.37 8.72 -2.36
N GLY A 223 -2.17 8.92 -1.06
CA GLY A 223 -1.66 7.87 -0.19
C GLY A 223 -1.49 8.33 1.26
N ASP A 224 -0.95 7.43 2.04
CA ASP A 224 -0.60 7.67 3.44
C ASP A 224 0.85 7.18 3.67
N PRO A 225 1.83 8.09 3.86
CA PRO A 225 3.24 7.73 4.00
C PRO A 225 3.55 6.99 5.30
N ASP A 226 2.62 6.97 6.23
CA ASP A 226 2.78 6.33 7.55
C ASP A 226 2.26 4.89 7.57
N GLN A 227 1.55 4.46 6.53
CA GLN A 227 1.20 3.06 6.31
C GLN A 227 2.43 2.24 5.89
N LEU A 228 2.22 0.93 5.70
CA LEU A 228 3.26 0.05 5.18
C LEU A 228 3.76 0.56 3.83
N PRO A 229 5.08 0.66 3.65
CA PRO A 229 5.66 0.99 2.35
C PRO A 229 5.50 -0.17 1.37
N SER A 230 5.87 0.07 0.11
CA SER A 230 5.96 -0.97 -0.93
C SER A 230 6.78 -2.17 -0.47
N VAL A 231 6.45 -3.38 -0.97
CA VAL A 231 7.25 -4.58 -0.70
C VAL A 231 8.59 -4.50 -1.44
N GLY A 232 8.58 -3.99 -2.66
CA GLY A 232 9.77 -3.80 -3.48
C GLY A 232 10.69 -2.67 -3.01
N ALA A 233 11.79 -2.48 -3.72
CA ALA A 233 12.82 -1.49 -3.39
C ALA A 233 12.33 -0.05 -3.54
N GLY A 234 12.89 0.86 -2.74
CA GLY A 234 12.58 2.29 -2.76
C GLY A 234 11.57 2.72 -1.69
N ASN A 235 11.34 4.01 -1.62
CA ASN A 235 10.34 4.66 -0.76
C ASN A 235 9.77 5.87 -1.49
N VAL A 236 9.26 5.62 -2.70
CA VAL A 236 8.96 6.66 -3.69
C VAL A 236 8.03 7.74 -3.15
N PHE A 237 6.90 7.34 -2.55
CA PHE A 237 5.91 8.30 -2.07
C PHE A 237 6.45 9.20 -0.95
N ARG A 238 7.22 8.63 -0.02
CA ARG A 238 7.86 9.38 1.06
C ARG A 238 8.92 10.35 0.53
N GLU A 239 9.76 9.89 -0.40
CA GLU A 239 10.78 10.72 -1.02
C GLU A 239 10.19 11.90 -1.82
N LEU A 240 9.04 11.69 -2.48
CA LEU A 240 8.31 12.77 -3.18
C LEU A 240 7.75 13.81 -2.21
N ILE A 241 7.34 13.40 -1.02
CA ILE A 241 6.86 14.31 0.03
C ILE A 241 8.05 15.06 0.65
N ASP A 242 9.10 14.34 1.02
CA ASP A 242 10.23 14.88 1.77
C ASP A 242 11.16 15.77 0.91
N CYS A 243 11.13 15.65 -0.42
CA CYS A 243 11.90 16.52 -1.30
C CYS A 243 11.40 17.99 -1.35
N GLU A 244 10.21 18.28 -0.83
CA GLU A 244 9.59 19.61 -0.74
C GLU A 244 9.42 20.36 -2.08
N LEU A 245 9.65 19.69 -3.21
CA LEU A 245 9.50 20.27 -4.56
C LEU A 245 8.12 19.95 -5.16
N VAL A 246 7.53 18.83 -4.81
CA VAL A 246 6.20 18.44 -5.26
C VAL A 246 5.16 19.12 -4.36
N PRO A 247 4.13 19.75 -4.92
CA PRO A 247 3.02 20.30 -4.14
C PRO A 247 2.30 19.20 -3.34
N VAL A 248 2.38 19.29 -2.01
CA VAL A 248 1.78 18.32 -1.09
C VAL A 248 0.69 18.98 -0.27
N THR A 249 -0.50 18.41 -0.28
CA THR A 249 -1.59 18.79 0.63
C THR A 249 -1.81 17.71 1.67
N VAL A 250 -1.57 18.02 2.94
CA VAL A 250 -1.78 17.12 4.08
C VAL A 250 -3.16 17.35 4.66
N LEU A 251 -4.05 16.37 4.52
CA LEU A 251 -5.37 16.36 5.13
C LEU A 251 -5.27 15.85 6.57
N ASP A 252 -5.47 16.72 7.54
CA ASP A 252 -5.30 16.44 8.97
C ASP A 252 -6.62 16.43 9.75
N GLN A 253 -7.71 16.89 9.14
CA GLN A 253 -9.02 16.89 9.78
C GLN A 253 -9.70 15.53 9.56
N ILE A 254 -10.03 14.85 10.65
CA ILE A 254 -10.71 13.54 10.62
C ILE A 254 -12.22 13.77 10.57
N PHE A 255 -12.87 13.26 9.52
CA PHE A 255 -14.32 13.32 9.31
C PHE A 255 -15.01 11.99 9.58
N ARG A 256 -14.24 10.92 9.78
CA ARG A 256 -14.75 9.56 9.98
C ARG A 256 -15.30 9.44 11.37
N GLN A 257 -16.63 9.18 11.45
CA GLN A 257 -17.38 8.82 12.66
C GLN A 257 -17.07 9.65 13.89
N SER A 258 -18.01 10.41 14.39
CA SER A 258 -17.97 11.22 15.60
C SER A 258 -16.58 11.76 15.98
N LYS A 259 -16.52 12.97 16.42
CA LYS A 259 -15.28 13.62 16.92
C LYS A 259 -14.58 12.84 18.06
N ASP A 260 -15.13 11.70 18.46
CA ASP A 260 -14.76 10.89 19.63
C ASP A 260 -14.22 9.49 19.27
N SER A 261 -13.88 9.19 18.00
CA SER A 261 -13.34 7.86 17.64
C SER A 261 -11.94 7.64 18.19
N LEU A 262 -11.80 6.73 19.17
CA LEU A 262 -10.52 6.35 19.75
C LEU A 262 -9.58 5.69 18.73
N ILE A 263 -10.12 5.07 17.68
CA ILE A 263 -9.29 4.49 16.61
C ILE A 263 -8.44 5.57 15.95
N ALA A 264 -9.04 6.70 15.60
CA ALA A 264 -8.35 7.79 14.93
C ALA A 264 -7.34 8.50 15.84
N TYR A 265 -7.71 8.74 17.11
CA TYR A 265 -6.80 9.32 18.11
C TYR A 265 -5.60 8.41 18.39
N ASN A 266 -5.86 7.11 18.63
CA ASN A 266 -4.79 6.16 18.91
C ASN A 266 -3.89 5.92 17.69
N ALA A 267 -4.44 5.91 16.47
CA ALA A 267 -3.65 5.83 15.25
C ALA A 267 -2.67 7.02 15.14
N LYS A 268 -3.12 8.24 15.45
CA LYS A 268 -2.27 9.42 15.50
C LYS A 268 -1.17 9.28 16.56
N PHE A 269 -1.51 8.89 17.80
CA PHE A 269 -0.54 8.70 18.87
C PHE A 269 0.49 7.61 18.53
N ILE A 270 0.05 6.49 17.96
CA ILE A 270 0.95 5.43 17.50
C ILE A 270 1.93 5.99 16.46
N ASN A 271 1.45 6.79 15.52
CA ASN A 271 2.28 7.39 14.48
C ASN A 271 3.31 8.37 15.04
N GLU A 272 2.94 9.13 16.07
CA GLU A 272 3.82 10.03 16.81
C GLU A 272 4.79 9.29 17.77
N GLY A 273 4.66 7.97 17.92
CA GLY A 273 5.46 7.17 18.87
C GLY A 273 4.99 7.26 20.32
N ASN A 274 3.78 7.75 20.55
CA ASN A 274 3.20 7.91 21.86
C ASN A 274 2.48 6.62 22.30
N THR A 275 2.81 6.13 23.50
CA THR A 275 2.22 4.90 24.07
C THR A 275 1.02 5.16 24.98
N LYS A 276 0.64 6.42 25.21
CA LYS A 276 -0.54 6.79 26.02
C LYS A 276 -1.81 6.63 25.18
N LEU A 277 -2.26 5.38 25.01
CA LEU A 277 -3.45 5.07 24.25
C LEU A 277 -4.71 5.09 25.11
N TYR A 278 -5.82 5.45 24.50
CA TYR A 278 -7.16 5.43 25.12
C TYR A 278 -7.89 4.15 24.75
N TYR A 279 -8.59 3.57 25.72
CA TYR A 279 -9.34 2.33 25.53
C TYR A 279 -10.83 2.56 25.80
N GLY A 280 -11.67 1.95 24.98
CA GLY A 280 -13.12 2.07 25.02
C GLY A 280 -13.80 1.05 24.12
N PRO A 281 -15.09 1.23 23.81
CA PRO A 281 -15.86 0.26 23.02
C PRO A 281 -15.35 0.06 21.58
N ASP A 282 -14.75 1.08 20.98
CA ASP A 282 -14.22 1.08 19.63
C ASP A 282 -12.72 0.78 19.54
N PHE A 283 -11.97 0.81 20.69
CA PHE A 283 -10.56 0.46 20.75
C PHE A 283 -10.24 -0.31 22.02
N MET A 284 -10.11 -1.63 21.89
CA MET A 284 -9.97 -2.55 23.01
C MET A 284 -8.58 -3.18 23.05
N PHE A 285 -8.12 -3.47 24.28
CA PHE A 285 -6.96 -4.30 24.51
C PHE A 285 -7.31 -5.44 25.47
N MET A 286 -7.07 -6.68 25.04
CA MET A 286 -7.26 -7.89 25.84
C MET A 286 -5.89 -8.51 26.12
N ALA A 287 -5.51 -8.59 27.38
CA ALA A 287 -4.23 -9.16 27.78
C ALA A 287 -4.20 -10.67 27.52
N SER A 288 -3.06 -11.16 27.05
CA SER A 288 -2.77 -12.59 26.88
C SER A 288 -1.26 -12.82 27.01
N ASP A 289 -0.86 -13.86 27.72
CA ASP A 289 0.54 -14.08 28.08
C ASP A 289 1.27 -15.00 27.08
N ASN A 290 0.53 -15.82 26.33
CA ASN A 290 1.10 -16.78 25.39
C ASN A 290 0.28 -16.93 24.11
N GLN A 291 0.84 -17.63 23.11
CA GLN A 291 0.20 -17.76 21.80
C GLN A 291 -1.09 -18.61 21.82
N ALA A 292 -1.18 -19.63 22.67
CA ALA A 292 -2.34 -20.50 22.74
C ALA A 292 -3.55 -19.76 23.35
N ASP A 293 -3.36 -19.09 24.52
CA ASP A 293 -4.38 -18.26 25.14
C ASP A 293 -4.82 -17.11 24.20
N ALA A 294 -3.87 -16.49 23.48
CA ALA A 294 -4.20 -15.48 22.51
C ALA A 294 -5.07 -16.01 21.35
N ALA A 295 -4.75 -17.20 20.83
CA ALA A 295 -5.53 -17.81 19.76
C ALA A 295 -6.97 -18.15 20.22
N GLU A 296 -7.14 -18.71 21.42
CA GLU A 296 -8.46 -18.98 22.01
C GLU A 296 -9.29 -17.70 22.19
N ARG A 297 -8.68 -16.63 22.71
CA ARG A 297 -9.33 -15.32 22.86
C ARG A 297 -9.68 -14.69 21.52
N ILE A 298 -8.81 -14.82 20.50
CA ILE A 298 -9.08 -14.34 19.15
C ILE A 298 -10.28 -15.07 18.55
N ILE A 299 -10.32 -16.41 18.64
CA ILE A 299 -11.42 -17.23 18.13
C ILE A 299 -12.72 -16.85 18.81
N SER A 300 -12.73 -16.84 20.15
CA SER A 300 -13.93 -16.47 20.93
C SER A 300 -14.41 -15.06 20.59
N ARG A 301 -13.48 -14.10 20.47
CA ARG A 301 -13.84 -12.73 20.11
C ARG A 301 -14.34 -12.63 18.67
N TYR A 302 -13.72 -13.34 17.74
CA TYR A 302 -14.14 -13.37 16.34
C TYR A 302 -15.56 -13.91 16.21
N CYS A 303 -15.91 -15.01 16.88
CA CYS A 303 -17.26 -15.57 16.87
C CYS A 303 -18.29 -14.54 17.36
N ARG A 304 -18.01 -13.85 18.46
CA ARG A 304 -18.90 -12.79 18.96
C ARG A 304 -19.08 -11.64 17.97
N GLU A 305 -17.98 -11.18 17.36
CA GLU A 305 -18.05 -10.06 16.41
C GLU A 305 -18.81 -10.42 15.13
N ILE A 306 -18.68 -11.66 14.64
CA ILE A 306 -19.44 -12.10 13.45
C ILE A 306 -20.93 -12.32 13.74
N GLU A 307 -21.29 -12.69 14.96
CA GLU A 307 -22.69 -12.75 15.40
C GLU A 307 -23.32 -11.35 15.43
N GLU A 308 -22.57 -10.34 15.90
CA GLU A 308 -23.04 -8.96 15.99
C GLU A 308 -23.12 -8.25 14.63
N SER A 309 -22.15 -8.48 13.74
CA SER A 309 -21.97 -7.64 12.53
C SER A 309 -21.93 -8.41 11.21
N GLY A 310 -21.82 -9.72 11.24
CA GLY A 310 -21.67 -10.58 10.06
C GLY A 310 -20.21 -10.85 9.69
N ILE A 311 -19.99 -12.03 9.09
CA ILE A 311 -18.65 -12.55 8.77
C ILE A 311 -17.87 -11.68 7.77
N ASP A 312 -18.56 -10.99 6.86
CA ASP A 312 -17.95 -10.12 5.85
C ASP A 312 -17.30 -8.87 6.44
N ARG A 313 -17.72 -8.46 7.64
CA ARG A 313 -17.37 -7.18 8.26
C ARG A 313 -16.24 -7.29 9.27
N VAL A 314 -15.89 -8.51 9.67
CA VAL A 314 -14.86 -8.79 10.69
C VAL A 314 -13.63 -9.41 10.03
N GLN A 315 -12.44 -8.92 10.36
CA GLN A 315 -11.20 -9.49 9.87
C GLN A 315 -10.15 -9.62 10.96
N ILE A 316 -9.52 -10.79 11.02
CA ILE A 316 -8.32 -10.98 11.83
C ILE A 316 -7.10 -10.63 10.97
N LEU A 317 -6.23 -9.77 11.50
CA LEU A 317 -5.01 -9.32 10.85
C LEU A 317 -3.79 -9.78 11.66
N SER A 318 -3.14 -10.87 11.26
CA SER A 318 -1.94 -11.38 11.92
C SER A 318 -0.66 -10.79 11.32
N PRO A 319 0.37 -10.50 12.14
CA PRO A 319 1.70 -10.15 11.64
C PRO A 319 2.38 -11.29 10.88
N PHE A 320 2.10 -12.55 11.24
CA PHE A 320 2.69 -13.75 10.64
C PHE A 320 1.71 -14.57 9.82
N ARG A 321 2.23 -15.19 8.76
CA ARG A 321 1.46 -16.08 7.89
C ARG A 321 1.31 -17.48 8.50
N SER A 322 2.40 -18.15 8.85
CA SER A 322 2.42 -19.60 9.14
C SER A 322 3.01 -19.98 10.50
N GLU A 323 3.74 -19.10 11.17
CA GLU A 323 4.46 -19.47 12.40
C GLU A 323 3.66 -19.17 13.67
N GLY A 324 3.35 -20.20 14.44
CA GLY A 324 2.71 -20.15 15.76
C GLY A 324 1.19 -20.12 15.73
N ALA A 325 0.57 -20.44 16.87
CA ALA A 325 -0.88 -20.61 17.02
C ALA A 325 -1.72 -19.38 16.65
N ALA A 326 -1.17 -18.18 16.76
CA ALA A 326 -1.83 -16.92 16.36
C ALA A 326 -1.40 -16.43 14.95
N SER A 327 -0.81 -17.29 14.12
CA SER A 327 -0.54 -17.02 12.71
C SER A 327 -1.84 -17.06 11.88
N ALA A 328 -1.83 -16.45 10.71
CA ALA A 328 -3.02 -16.41 9.85
C ALA A 328 -3.48 -17.82 9.42
N GLU A 329 -2.56 -18.72 9.07
CA GLU A 329 -2.89 -20.08 8.63
C GLU A 329 -3.47 -20.91 9.78
N GLN A 330 -2.85 -20.90 10.97
CA GLN A 330 -3.35 -21.65 12.13
C GLN A 330 -4.70 -21.13 12.62
N LEU A 331 -4.88 -19.80 12.64
CA LEU A 331 -6.17 -19.19 12.99
C LEU A 331 -7.27 -19.52 11.96
N ASN A 332 -6.95 -19.58 10.69
CA ASN A 332 -7.90 -19.98 9.65
C ASN A 332 -8.43 -21.39 9.86
N GLU A 333 -7.54 -22.35 10.15
CA GLU A 333 -7.92 -23.73 10.42
C GLU A 333 -8.75 -23.85 11.69
N ALA A 334 -8.30 -23.23 12.78
CA ALA A 334 -9.00 -23.29 14.07
C ALA A 334 -10.38 -22.61 14.02
N ILE A 335 -10.50 -21.45 13.36
CA ILE A 335 -11.77 -20.74 13.21
C ILE A 335 -12.74 -21.50 12.33
N ARG A 336 -12.26 -22.10 11.22
CA ARG A 336 -13.11 -22.93 10.36
C ARG A 336 -13.80 -24.03 11.15
N GLU A 337 -13.07 -24.74 12.03
CA GLU A 337 -13.65 -25.82 12.83
C GLU A 337 -14.77 -25.35 13.78
N VAL A 338 -14.76 -24.07 14.17
CA VAL A 338 -15.80 -23.48 15.03
C VAL A 338 -16.94 -22.89 14.21
N VAL A 339 -16.62 -22.14 13.15
CA VAL A 339 -17.61 -21.35 12.37
C VAL A 339 -18.23 -22.19 11.25
N ASN A 340 -17.48 -23.09 10.66
CA ASN A 340 -17.90 -23.97 9.56
C ASN A 340 -17.36 -25.41 9.77
N PRO A 341 -17.85 -26.12 10.82
CA PRO A 341 -17.37 -27.47 11.13
C PRO A 341 -17.71 -28.47 10.01
N PHE A 342 -16.95 -29.56 9.95
CA PHE A 342 -17.19 -30.65 9.01
C PHE A 342 -18.65 -31.17 9.14
N ARG A 343 -19.34 -31.31 8.01
CA ARG A 343 -20.72 -31.80 7.93
C ARG A 343 -20.80 -33.10 7.12
N SER A 344 -20.25 -33.08 5.90
CA SER A 344 -20.26 -34.23 5.00
C SER A 344 -19.03 -34.21 4.07
N ALA A 345 -18.69 -35.38 3.55
CA ALA A 345 -17.59 -35.50 2.57
C ALA A 345 -17.95 -34.86 1.20
N GLU A 346 -19.23 -34.65 0.92
CA GLU A 346 -19.69 -34.01 -0.31
C GLU A 346 -19.47 -32.48 -0.25
N ASP A 347 -19.54 -31.90 0.94
CA ASP A 347 -19.32 -30.48 1.19
C ASP A 347 -17.83 -30.10 1.38
N GLU A 348 -16.93 -31.06 1.26
CA GLU A 348 -15.49 -30.86 1.49
C GLU A 348 -14.66 -31.29 0.28
N ILE A 349 -13.60 -30.53 0.01
CA ILE A 349 -12.60 -30.85 -1.00
C ILE A 349 -11.18 -30.62 -0.47
N LYS A 350 -10.28 -31.60 -0.72
CA LYS A 350 -8.88 -31.53 -0.34
C LYS A 350 -8.01 -31.22 -1.56
N ILE A 351 -7.20 -30.16 -1.46
CA ILE A 351 -6.27 -29.70 -2.51
C ILE A 351 -4.85 -29.67 -1.94
N GLY A 352 -4.08 -30.71 -2.19
CA GLY A 352 -2.78 -30.91 -1.53
C GLY A 352 -2.93 -31.01 -0.02
N VAL A 353 -2.36 -30.05 0.72
CA VAL A 353 -2.47 -29.96 2.18
C VAL A 353 -3.67 -29.10 2.64
N LYS A 354 -4.27 -28.35 1.74
CA LYS A 354 -5.40 -27.46 2.06
C LYS A 354 -6.72 -28.21 1.98
N VAL A 355 -7.60 -27.92 2.90
CA VAL A 355 -8.98 -28.42 2.93
C VAL A 355 -9.93 -27.24 2.84
N PHE A 356 -10.94 -27.34 1.98
CA PHE A 356 -11.97 -26.32 1.79
C PHE A 356 -13.35 -26.94 1.93
N ARG A 357 -14.29 -26.19 2.50
CA ARG A 357 -15.68 -26.60 2.71
C ARG A 357 -16.65 -25.60 2.09
N VAL A 358 -17.83 -26.08 1.74
CA VAL A 358 -18.95 -25.19 1.38
C VAL A 358 -19.17 -24.19 2.52
N ASN A 359 -19.36 -22.92 2.19
CA ASN A 359 -19.45 -21.74 3.06
C ASN A 359 -18.12 -21.28 3.67
N ASP A 360 -16.98 -21.87 3.34
CA ASP A 360 -15.69 -21.31 3.75
C ASP A 360 -15.49 -19.91 3.16
N ARG A 361 -14.97 -19.03 4.00
CA ARG A 361 -14.48 -17.71 3.59
C ARG A 361 -13.09 -17.88 2.99
N ILE A 362 -12.93 -17.42 1.76
CA ILE A 362 -11.73 -17.62 0.96
C ILE A 362 -11.14 -16.31 0.44
N MET A 363 -9.87 -16.36 0.05
CA MET A 363 -9.14 -15.29 -0.63
C MET A 363 -8.52 -15.81 -1.91
N GLN A 364 -8.70 -15.07 -3.00
CA GLN A 364 -7.96 -15.28 -4.23
C GLN A 364 -6.49 -14.89 -4.05
N THR A 365 -5.55 -15.71 -4.53
CA THR A 365 -4.10 -15.47 -4.39
C THR A 365 -3.39 -15.09 -5.69
N LYS A 366 -4.07 -15.23 -6.83
CA LYS A 366 -3.60 -14.80 -8.16
C LYS A 366 -4.66 -13.99 -8.88
N ASN A 367 -4.23 -13.08 -9.74
CA ASN A 367 -5.15 -12.34 -10.60
C ASN A 367 -5.74 -13.25 -11.66
N THR A 368 -7.05 -13.10 -11.90
CA THR A 368 -7.81 -13.66 -13.04
C THR A 368 -8.50 -12.53 -13.81
N ALA A 369 -9.18 -12.83 -14.88
CA ALA A 369 -9.94 -11.84 -15.64
C ALA A 369 -11.04 -11.12 -14.81
N LYS A 370 -11.65 -11.81 -13.83
CA LYS A 370 -12.77 -11.30 -13.03
C LYS A 370 -12.43 -11.01 -11.57
N VAL A 371 -11.41 -11.67 -11.01
CA VAL A 371 -11.07 -11.61 -9.59
C VAL A 371 -9.58 -11.35 -9.42
N SER A 372 -9.23 -10.44 -8.54
CA SER A 372 -7.86 -10.03 -8.29
C SER A 372 -7.27 -10.72 -7.06
N ASN A 373 -5.95 -10.78 -7.00
CA ASN A 373 -5.23 -11.20 -5.81
C ASN A 373 -5.68 -10.36 -4.59
N GLY A 374 -6.01 -11.06 -3.51
CA GLY A 374 -6.52 -10.47 -2.28
C GLY A 374 -8.04 -10.39 -2.20
N ASP A 375 -8.81 -10.64 -3.25
CA ASP A 375 -10.29 -10.64 -3.19
C ASP A 375 -10.80 -11.70 -2.22
N LEU A 376 -11.79 -11.31 -1.43
CA LEU A 376 -12.49 -12.20 -0.52
C LEU A 376 -13.79 -12.68 -1.14
N GLY A 377 -14.11 -13.93 -0.88
CA GLY A 377 -15.34 -14.56 -1.33
C GLY A 377 -15.73 -15.76 -0.44
N PHE A 378 -16.70 -16.52 -0.92
CA PHE A 378 -17.22 -17.72 -0.26
C PHE A 378 -17.32 -18.88 -1.25
N ILE A 379 -17.13 -20.09 -0.76
CA ILE A 379 -17.46 -21.30 -1.48
C ILE A 379 -18.97 -21.53 -1.35
N ARG A 380 -19.69 -21.61 -2.46
CA ARG A 380 -21.15 -21.78 -2.47
C ARG A 380 -21.59 -23.22 -2.64
N TYR A 381 -20.89 -23.99 -3.45
CA TYR A 381 -21.14 -25.40 -3.66
C TYR A 381 -19.90 -26.15 -4.13
N ILE A 382 -19.90 -27.45 -3.92
CA ILE A 382 -18.96 -28.41 -4.48
C ILE A 382 -19.82 -29.48 -5.17
N LYS A 383 -19.59 -29.75 -6.45
CA LYS A 383 -20.36 -30.73 -7.22
C LYS A 383 -19.46 -31.56 -8.11
N ASP A 384 -19.87 -32.75 -8.47
CA ASP A 384 -19.22 -33.57 -9.49
C ASP A 384 -19.51 -32.99 -10.87
N GLY A 385 -18.48 -32.95 -11.74
CA GLY A 385 -18.56 -32.53 -13.12
C GLY A 385 -17.93 -33.58 -14.04
N GLU A 386 -18.09 -33.42 -15.35
CA GLU A 386 -17.59 -34.37 -16.35
C GLU A 386 -16.08 -34.64 -16.27
N ASN A 387 -15.29 -33.61 -15.88
CA ASN A 387 -13.82 -33.66 -15.76
C ASN A 387 -13.35 -33.46 -14.31
N GLY A 388 -14.05 -34.03 -13.33
CA GLY A 388 -13.74 -33.90 -11.91
C GLY A 388 -14.60 -32.88 -11.17
N LYS A 389 -14.34 -32.68 -9.88
CA LYS A 389 -15.14 -31.76 -9.04
C LYS A 389 -15.06 -30.32 -9.54
N ARG A 390 -16.20 -29.63 -9.45
CA ARG A 390 -16.37 -28.19 -9.71
C ARG A 390 -16.76 -27.47 -8.43
N VAL A 391 -16.19 -26.30 -8.22
CA VAL A 391 -16.40 -25.51 -7.00
C VAL A 391 -16.95 -24.14 -7.39
N GLY A 392 -18.16 -23.84 -6.92
CA GLY A 392 -18.79 -22.54 -7.13
C GLY A 392 -18.31 -21.54 -6.09
N LEU A 393 -17.83 -20.39 -6.56
CA LEU A 393 -17.24 -19.31 -5.77
C LEU A 393 -18.04 -18.04 -5.97
N ASP A 394 -18.23 -17.28 -4.90
CA ASP A 394 -18.91 -16.00 -4.91
C ASP A 394 -18.00 -14.92 -4.29
N PHE A 395 -17.54 -13.99 -5.11
CA PHE A 395 -16.74 -12.83 -4.71
C PHE A 395 -17.56 -11.52 -4.70
N GLY A 396 -18.89 -11.63 -4.69
CA GLY A 396 -19.84 -10.51 -4.71
C GLY A 396 -20.52 -10.32 -6.05
N VAL A 397 -21.37 -9.33 -6.15
CA VAL A 397 -22.25 -9.09 -7.30
C VAL A 397 -21.51 -9.11 -8.64
N GLY A 398 -21.94 -9.98 -9.57
CA GLY A 398 -21.35 -10.14 -10.91
C GLY A 398 -19.98 -10.83 -10.92
N ARG A 399 -19.53 -11.39 -9.82
CA ARG A 399 -18.23 -12.08 -9.70
C ARG A 399 -18.39 -13.50 -9.16
N GLU A 400 -19.39 -14.18 -9.65
CA GLU A 400 -19.58 -15.60 -9.45
C GLU A 400 -18.72 -16.37 -10.44
N LEU A 401 -17.99 -17.39 -9.96
CA LEU A 401 -17.06 -18.19 -10.73
C LEU A 401 -17.24 -19.66 -10.40
N GLU A 402 -16.93 -20.51 -11.37
CA GLU A 402 -16.78 -21.93 -11.16
C GLU A 402 -15.33 -22.34 -11.42
N TYR A 403 -14.68 -22.93 -10.42
CA TYR A 403 -13.29 -23.37 -10.48
C TYR A 403 -13.20 -24.88 -10.65
N SER A 404 -12.18 -25.30 -11.40
CA SER A 404 -11.72 -26.70 -11.39
C SER A 404 -10.89 -26.97 -10.12
N VAL A 405 -10.60 -28.23 -9.86
CA VAL A 405 -9.69 -28.64 -8.76
C VAL A 405 -8.32 -27.99 -8.89
N GLU A 406 -7.84 -27.81 -10.10
CA GLU A 406 -6.54 -27.20 -10.43
C GLU A 406 -6.52 -25.71 -10.10
N ASP A 407 -7.62 -25.00 -10.37
CA ASP A 407 -7.74 -23.56 -10.07
C ASP A 407 -7.76 -23.26 -8.56
N MET A 408 -8.24 -24.24 -7.76
CA MET A 408 -8.35 -24.11 -6.31
C MET A 408 -6.99 -23.91 -5.60
N VAL A 409 -5.87 -24.27 -6.22
CA VAL A 409 -4.53 -23.98 -5.69
C VAL A 409 -4.31 -22.47 -5.45
N ASN A 410 -5.03 -21.63 -6.19
CA ASN A 410 -5.00 -20.17 -6.12
C ASN A 410 -5.90 -19.57 -5.03
N LEU A 411 -6.39 -20.40 -4.09
CA LEU A 411 -7.21 -19.96 -2.97
C LEU A 411 -6.52 -20.24 -1.63
N ASP A 412 -6.76 -19.35 -0.68
CA ASP A 412 -6.46 -19.52 0.74
C ASP A 412 -7.74 -19.33 1.56
N LEU A 413 -7.85 -19.94 2.75
CA LEU A 413 -8.85 -19.56 3.75
C LEU A 413 -8.61 -18.11 4.19
N ALA A 414 -9.67 -17.39 4.55
CA ALA A 414 -9.59 -15.94 4.77
C ALA A 414 -10.35 -15.41 6.00
N TYR A 415 -10.59 -16.21 7.02
CA TYR A 415 -11.04 -15.73 8.34
C TYR A 415 -9.98 -14.85 8.99
N ALA A 416 -8.71 -15.22 8.81
CA ALA A 416 -7.52 -14.44 9.17
C ALA A 416 -6.63 -14.21 7.94
N THR A 417 -6.02 -13.03 7.85
CA THR A 417 -5.02 -12.71 6.80
C THR A 417 -3.81 -12.00 7.41
N THR A 418 -2.75 -11.83 6.65
CA THR A 418 -1.65 -10.98 7.10
C THR A 418 -2.01 -9.50 6.93
N ILE A 419 -1.42 -8.63 7.77
CA ILE A 419 -1.60 -7.18 7.65
C ILE A 419 -1.21 -6.69 6.25
N HIS A 420 -0.15 -7.24 5.65
CA HIS A 420 0.27 -6.91 4.29
C HIS A 420 -0.81 -7.22 3.25
N LYS A 421 -1.48 -8.36 3.35
CA LYS A 421 -2.57 -8.74 2.43
C LYS A 421 -3.85 -7.93 2.64
N SER A 422 -3.97 -7.20 3.75
CA SER A 422 -5.12 -6.32 4.02
C SER A 422 -4.98 -4.91 3.43
N MET A 423 -3.83 -4.58 2.84
CA MET A 423 -3.60 -3.26 2.25
C MET A 423 -4.64 -2.96 1.14
N GLY A 424 -5.12 -1.73 1.09
CA GLY A 424 -6.23 -1.32 0.20
C GLY A 424 -7.63 -1.81 0.64
N SER A 425 -7.75 -2.52 1.78
CA SER A 425 -9.02 -3.02 2.32
C SER A 425 -9.42 -2.28 3.58
N GLU A 426 -10.72 -2.33 3.92
CA GLU A 426 -11.26 -1.82 5.18
C GLU A 426 -12.33 -2.78 5.71
N TYR A 427 -12.43 -2.88 7.03
CA TYR A 427 -13.35 -3.77 7.74
C TYR A 427 -14.07 -3.00 8.83
N GLU A 428 -15.25 -3.43 9.25
CA GLU A 428 -15.91 -2.80 10.40
C GLU A 428 -15.15 -3.09 11.68
N THR A 429 -14.78 -4.35 11.91
CA THR A 429 -13.97 -4.76 13.06
C THR A 429 -12.68 -5.42 12.62
N VAL A 430 -11.58 -5.03 13.24
CA VAL A 430 -10.25 -5.65 13.09
C VAL A 430 -9.81 -6.23 14.43
N ILE A 431 -9.37 -7.50 14.41
CA ILE A 431 -8.77 -8.19 15.55
C ILE A 431 -7.30 -8.45 15.24
N MET A 432 -6.37 -8.09 16.13
CA MET A 432 -4.93 -8.24 15.90
C MET A 432 -4.22 -8.90 17.08
N PRO A 433 -3.44 -9.99 16.86
CA PRO A 433 -2.54 -10.53 17.85
C PRO A 433 -1.28 -9.67 18.01
N LEU A 434 -0.88 -9.40 19.26
CA LEU A 434 0.33 -8.65 19.60
C LEU A 434 1.19 -9.46 20.58
N LEU A 435 2.03 -10.36 20.07
CA LEU A 435 2.76 -11.35 20.84
C LEU A 435 4.27 -11.21 20.65
N LYS A 436 5.05 -11.55 21.68
CA LYS A 436 6.52 -11.51 21.63
C LYS A 436 7.10 -12.33 20.48
N ALA A 437 6.47 -13.46 20.13
CA ALA A 437 6.86 -14.25 18.96
C ALA A 437 6.76 -13.45 17.65
N HIS A 438 5.90 -12.45 17.58
CA HIS A 438 5.70 -11.60 16.41
C HIS A 438 6.65 -10.38 16.38
N SER A 439 7.53 -10.22 17.36
CA SER A 439 8.35 -9.01 17.57
C SER A 439 9.22 -8.63 16.37
N ILE A 440 9.69 -9.60 15.58
CA ILE A 440 10.50 -9.33 14.38
C ILE A 440 9.73 -8.49 13.35
N MET A 441 8.44 -8.78 13.16
CA MET A 441 7.58 -8.11 12.18
C MET A 441 6.82 -6.93 12.75
N LEU A 442 6.72 -6.83 14.10
CA LEU A 442 5.97 -5.76 14.74
C LEU A 442 6.80 -4.48 14.83
N TYR A 443 6.41 -3.50 14.02
CA TYR A 443 6.92 -2.14 14.00
C TYR A 443 5.77 -1.15 13.77
N ARG A 444 6.03 0.13 14.02
CA ARG A 444 5.03 1.21 14.06
C ARG A 444 4.09 1.20 12.85
N ASN A 445 4.64 1.16 11.65
CA ASN A 445 3.85 1.25 10.42
C ASN A 445 2.99 0.00 10.18
N LEU A 446 3.47 -1.19 10.58
CA LEU A 446 2.66 -2.41 10.51
C LEU A 446 1.46 -2.31 11.46
N LEU A 447 1.71 -1.90 12.71
CA LEU A 447 0.66 -1.69 13.71
C LEU A 447 -0.33 -0.62 13.25
N TYR A 448 0.17 0.53 12.80
CA TYR A 448 -0.64 1.63 12.27
C TYR A 448 -1.51 1.18 11.10
N THR A 449 -0.91 0.48 10.12
CA THR A 449 -1.64 -0.04 8.95
C THR A 449 -2.76 -0.97 9.39
N GLY A 450 -2.51 -1.92 10.29
CA GLY A 450 -3.53 -2.86 10.76
C GLY A 450 -4.67 -2.16 11.49
N ILE A 451 -4.38 -1.24 12.40
CA ILE A 451 -5.38 -0.47 13.16
C ILE A 451 -6.24 0.38 12.22
N THR A 452 -5.63 1.04 11.26
CA THR A 452 -6.32 1.93 10.31
C THR A 452 -7.19 1.20 9.28
N ARG A 453 -7.12 -0.15 9.21
CA ARG A 453 -8.10 -0.95 8.43
C ARG A 453 -9.48 -1.02 9.08
N ALA A 454 -9.60 -0.72 10.37
CA ALA A 454 -10.87 -0.76 11.09
C ALA A 454 -11.71 0.50 10.85
N LYS A 455 -13.02 0.30 10.66
CA LYS A 455 -14.02 1.39 10.57
C LYS A 455 -14.69 1.69 11.90
N LYS A 456 -15.03 0.66 12.66
CA LYS A 456 -15.84 0.78 13.87
C LYS A 456 -15.14 0.27 15.13
N ARG A 457 -14.35 -0.81 15.03
CA ARG A 457 -13.77 -1.44 16.21
C ARG A 457 -12.38 -2.03 15.93
N VAL A 458 -11.46 -1.82 16.86
CA VAL A 458 -10.16 -2.48 16.94
C VAL A 458 -10.09 -3.28 18.22
N VAL A 459 -9.69 -4.55 18.13
CA VAL A 459 -9.43 -5.41 19.28
C VAL A 459 -7.99 -5.92 19.19
N LEU A 460 -7.14 -5.44 20.08
CA LEU A 460 -5.76 -5.88 20.21
C LEU A 460 -5.70 -6.97 21.28
N ILE A 461 -5.09 -8.13 20.97
CA ILE A 461 -5.01 -9.27 21.91
C ILE A 461 -3.55 -9.68 22.07
N GLY A 462 -3.04 -9.64 23.32
CA GLY A 462 -1.66 -10.04 23.61
C GLY A 462 -1.00 -9.25 24.72
N GLN A 463 0.24 -8.82 24.49
CA GLN A 463 1.12 -8.25 25.53
C GLN A 463 1.30 -6.74 25.34
N LYS A 464 1.01 -5.93 26.36
CA LYS A 464 1.19 -4.46 26.32
C LYS A 464 2.63 -4.05 26.02
N GLN A 465 3.60 -4.79 26.53
CA GLN A 465 5.02 -4.53 26.28
C GLN A 465 5.36 -4.63 24.80
N VAL A 466 4.75 -5.61 24.08
CA VAL A 466 4.92 -5.80 22.66
C VAL A 466 4.27 -4.66 21.86
N LEU A 467 3.08 -4.20 22.29
CA LEU A 467 2.44 -3.01 21.73
C LEU A 467 3.35 -1.79 21.83
N PHE A 468 3.91 -1.52 23.01
CA PHE A 468 4.79 -0.37 23.23
C PHE A 468 6.09 -0.48 22.44
N MET A 469 6.69 -1.68 22.37
CA MET A 469 7.85 -1.96 21.53
C MET A 469 7.55 -1.64 20.05
N ALA A 470 6.40 -2.10 19.53
CA ALA A 470 6.01 -1.84 18.16
C ALA A 470 5.85 -0.34 17.87
N ILE A 471 5.25 0.42 18.80
CA ILE A 471 5.08 1.88 18.68
C ILE A 471 6.44 2.61 18.60
N HIS A 472 7.43 2.19 19.37
CA HIS A 472 8.75 2.82 19.36
C HIS A 472 9.62 2.42 18.16
N ARG A 473 9.35 1.25 17.55
CA ARG A 473 10.16 0.73 16.46
C ARG A 473 9.70 1.32 15.11
N ASN A 474 10.50 2.24 14.55
CA ASN A 474 10.26 2.83 13.22
C ASN A 474 11.25 2.26 12.19
N GLU A 475 10.77 1.40 11.29
CA GLU A 475 11.60 0.73 10.26
C GLU A 475 11.63 1.48 8.91
N ILE A 476 10.66 2.37 8.63
CA ILE A 476 10.61 3.13 7.36
C ILE A 476 11.84 4.01 7.20
N SER A 477 12.33 4.61 8.28
CA SER A 477 13.51 5.49 8.27
C SER A 477 14.80 4.78 7.85
N LYS A 478 14.81 3.44 7.76
CA LYS A 478 15.97 2.63 7.37
C LYS A 478 16.08 2.34 5.88
N ARG A 479 15.10 2.75 5.06
CA ARG A 479 15.19 2.56 3.60
C ARG A 479 16.12 3.59 3.00
N ASN A 480 17.18 3.09 2.34
CA ASN A 480 18.15 3.95 1.65
C ASN A 480 17.70 4.18 0.21
N THR A 481 17.48 5.43 -0.15
CA THR A 481 17.15 5.91 -1.48
C THR A 481 17.73 7.30 -1.65
N LEU A 482 18.05 7.70 -2.87
CA LEU A 482 18.50 9.04 -3.22
C LEU A 482 17.53 9.73 -4.20
N LEU A 483 16.31 9.21 -4.34
CA LEU A 483 15.33 9.71 -5.30
C LEU A 483 15.07 11.20 -5.08
N GLY A 484 14.77 11.63 -3.86
CA GLY A 484 14.50 13.04 -3.54
C GLY A 484 15.71 13.95 -3.85
N ALA A 485 16.92 13.52 -3.49
CA ALA A 485 18.14 14.27 -3.79
C ALA A 485 18.41 14.38 -5.31
N ARG A 486 18.08 13.33 -6.08
CA ARG A 486 18.19 13.35 -7.55
C ARG A 486 17.13 14.27 -8.19
N ILE A 487 15.89 14.23 -7.68
CA ILE A 487 14.83 15.15 -8.13
C ILE A 487 15.30 16.59 -7.93
N ASP A 488 15.84 16.94 -6.78
CA ASP A 488 16.36 18.28 -6.49
C ASP A 488 17.51 18.67 -7.44
N MET A 489 18.42 17.75 -7.69
CA MET A 489 19.54 17.97 -8.63
C MET A 489 19.03 18.26 -10.05
N TYR A 490 18.14 17.44 -10.58
CA TYR A 490 17.59 17.63 -11.92
C TYR A 490 16.68 18.85 -12.01
N PHE A 491 15.84 19.08 -10.98
CA PHE A 491 14.99 20.26 -10.92
C PHE A 491 15.82 21.55 -11.01
N LYS A 492 16.89 21.68 -10.22
CA LYS A 492 17.79 22.84 -10.28
C LYS A 492 18.41 23.03 -11.66
N ALA A 493 18.79 21.94 -12.32
CA ALA A 493 19.37 22.00 -13.66
C ALA A 493 18.32 22.46 -14.71
N TYR A 494 17.11 21.94 -14.66
CA TYR A 494 16.04 22.29 -15.61
C TYR A 494 15.44 23.66 -15.34
N ALA A 495 15.19 24.03 -14.08
CA ALA A 495 14.70 25.34 -13.69
C ALA A 495 15.63 26.47 -14.17
N ARG A 496 16.95 26.31 -14.01
CA ARG A 496 17.93 27.28 -14.54
C ARG A 496 17.85 27.43 -16.05
N ARG A 497 17.68 26.33 -16.80
CA ARG A 497 17.53 26.37 -18.27
C ARG A 497 16.22 27.03 -18.70
N ALA A 498 15.15 26.85 -17.91
CA ALA A 498 13.83 27.41 -18.17
C ALA A 498 13.65 28.83 -17.61
N GLY A 499 14.65 29.40 -16.89
CA GLY A 499 14.55 30.72 -16.26
C GLY A 499 13.58 30.74 -15.06
N ILE A 500 13.31 29.60 -14.45
CA ILE A 500 12.40 29.47 -13.29
C ILE A 500 13.20 29.75 -12.01
N PRO A 501 12.76 30.67 -11.11
CA PRO A 501 13.47 30.95 -9.87
C PRO A 501 13.48 29.74 -8.95
N LEU A 502 14.62 29.45 -8.32
CA LEU A 502 14.73 28.37 -7.37
C LEU A 502 13.98 28.70 -6.06
N PRO A 503 13.40 27.72 -5.35
CA PRO A 503 12.59 27.96 -4.13
C PRO A 503 13.28 28.79 -3.04
N ASN A 504 14.60 28.71 -2.94
CA ASN A 504 15.40 29.51 -1.99
C ASN A 504 15.70 30.93 -2.47
N GLU A 505 15.64 31.19 -3.75
CA GLU A 505 15.80 32.51 -4.36
C GLU A 505 14.48 33.28 -4.28
N ALA A 506 13.36 32.64 -4.56
CA ALA A 506 12.01 33.21 -4.39
C ALA A 506 11.71 33.63 -2.94
N LYS A 507 12.20 32.87 -1.93
CA LYS A 507 12.07 33.25 -0.51
C LYS A 507 12.94 34.45 -0.12
N LYS A 508 14.04 34.71 -0.83
CA LYS A 508 14.89 35.89 -0.61
C LYS A 508 14.31 37.14 -1.25
N GLU A 509 13.73 37.02 -2.45
CA GLU A 509 13.08 38.14 -3.14
C GLU A 509 11.83 38.62 -2.39
N LEU A 510 11.01 37.72 -1.85
CA LEU A 510 9.86 38.05 -0.99
C LEU A 510 10.27 38.73 0.33
N LYS A 511 11.46 38.47 0.87
CA LYS A 511 12.00 39.17 2.05
C LYS A 511 12.61 40.54 1.77
N HIS A 512 12.91 40.83 0.51
CA HIS A 512 13.43 42.15 0.09
C HIS A 512 12.36 43.06 -0.51
N ALA A 513 11.17 42.55 -0.78
CA ALA A 513 10.02 43.28 -1.32
C ALA A 513 8.96 43.68 -0.28
N GLY A 514 9.14 43.35 0.98
CA GLY A 514 8.33 43.73 2.15
C GLY A 514 9.16 44.43 3.19
#